data_8c1600eca7c54e87227f75da1aab7fdd
#
_entry.id   8c1600eca7c54e87227f75da1aab7fdd
#
_cell.length_a   1.000
_cell.length_b   1.000
_cell.length_c   1.000
_cell.angle_alpha   90.00
_cell.angle_beta   90.00
_cell.angle_gamma   90.00
#
_symmetry.space_group_name_H-M   'P 1'
#
loop_
_entity.id
_entity.type
_entity.pdbx_description
1 polymer ?
#
loop_
_entity_poly.entity_id
_entity_poly.type
_entity_poly.pdbx_seq_one_letter_code
_entity_poly.pdbx_strand_id
1 'polypeptide(L)'
;MQNKIDRSVHRRVALFGAAALALFASAAGAADFTILQPLGDKPVRMKNGSYYVPTTPETARWGSLSNTDSKPVLSVPSGSVVTIDTVSHEGILEDQGKDPVKYFGQYGIKPEQVLNDAKAIAASSLEHDFVKDGPHVVTGPVEIQGAKAGDVLMVEMLGLRPRVPYGVISNRHGKGALPGEFPENKGPQPGADAAHPELYANVSTFTPIRQIGGRWYGIIKDKSGLEARIPLRPFNGTLGVAVNTRDKPNSIPPGAYAGNLDINDLAVGSTLYIPVQVDGALFYAADPHFAQGDGEVALTAIEGSLRSTFRLTVLKSGDPRLPMKTPMKNPFAETPQYWIPVGLHTDLNEAMKDATRQSIEFLSYKFGMDRATAMAYLSAGADFQVTQVVDRVKGVNAMIRKSDFPGAAKKKSK
;
A
#
# COMPACT_ATOMS: atom_id res chain seq x y z
N MET A 1 71.50 32.55 -28.92
CA MET A 1 72.53 31.52 -28.82
C MET A 1 71.80 30.20 -28.76
N GLN A 2 71.55 29.48 -29.90
CA GLN A 2 72.43 28.47 -30.51
C GLN A 2 72.88 27.45 -29.47
N ASN A 3 72.51 26.17 -29.57
CA ASN A 3 72.75 25.12 -30.57
C ASN A 3 71.93 23.92 -30.26
N LYS A 4 71.19 23.29 -31.21
CA LYS A 4 71.65 22.25 -32.20
C LYS A 4 71.91 20.87 -31.57
N ILE A 5 70.94 19.95 -31.89
CA ILE A 5 71.05 18.70 -32.69
C ILE A 5 71.84 17.56 -32.02
N ASP A 6 71.26 16.38 -31.85
CA ASP A 6 71.53 15.29 -32.78
C ASP A 6 70.52 14.11 -32.65
N ARG A 7 70.33 13.42 -33.78
CA ARG A 7 69.51 12.25 -34.06
C ARG A 7 70.34 10.97 -33.90
N SER A 8 69.70 9.88 -33.46
CA SER A 8 69.80 8.54 -34.11
C SER A 8 68.97 7.54 -33.38
N VAL A 9 67.87 7.09 -33.96
CA VAL A 9 67.54 5.78 -34.57
C VAL A 9 68.15 4.57 -33.88
N HIS A 10 67.27 3.75 -33.26
CA HIS A 10 67.29 2.33 -33.53
C HIS A 10 65.94 1.69 -33.19
N ARG A 11 65.26 1.12 -34.21
CA ARG A 11 64.13 0.23 -34.12
C ARG A 11 64.51 -1.06 -33.37
N ARG A 12 63.70 -1.45 -32.42
CA ARG A 12 63.48 -2.88 -32.13
C ARG A 12 62.02 -3.12 -31.91
N VAL A 13 61.46 -3.91 -32.84
CA VAL A 13 60.16 -4.56 -32.79
C VAL A 13 60.19 -5.63 -31.71
N ALA A 14 59.29 -5.56 -30.73
CA ALA A 14 59.00 -6.67 -29.87
C ALA A 14 57.50 -6.83 -29.83
N LEU A 15 57.03 -7.88 -30.50
CA LEU A 15 55.68 -8.46 -30.33
C LEU A 15 55.53 -8.89 -28.84
N PHE A 16 54.57 -8.32 -28.16
CA PHE A 16 54.01 -8.97 -26.98
C PHE A 16 52.50 -9.12 -27.11
N GLY A 17 52.08 -10.37 -27.00
CA GLY A 17 50.74 -10.82 -27.19
C GLY A 17 49.73 -10.13 -26.26
N ALA A 18 48.60 -9.76 -26.83
CA ALA A 18 47.43 -9.34 -26.15
C ALA A 18 46.82 -10.55 -25.38
N ALA A 19 47.15 -10.66 -24.11
CA ALA A 19 46.38 -11.51 -23.21
C ALA A 19 45.08 -10.76 -22.90
N ALA A 20 43.98 -11.18 -23.52
CA ALA A 20 42.63 -10.77 -23.15
C ALA A 20 42.34 -11.26 -21.75
N LEU A 21 42.43 -10.39 -20.75
CA LEU A 21 41.80 -10.64 -19.44
C LEU A 21 40.26 -10.58 -19.66
N ALA A 22 39.66 -11.73 -19.84
CA ALA A 22 38.24 -11.90 -19.67
C ALA A 22 37.91 -11.65 -18.18
N LEU A 23 37.48 -10.44 -17.85
CA LEU A 23 36.80 -10.15 -16.60
C LEU A 23 35.49 -10.95 -16.63
N PHE A 24 35.52 -12.12 -16.00
CA PHE A 24 34.31 -12.77 -15.54
C PHE A 24 33.71 -11.88 -14.46
N ALA A 25 32.84 -10.95 -14.85
CA ALA A 25 31.87 -10.38 -13.96
C ALA A 25 31.03 -11.56 -13.47
N SER A 26 31.33 -12.08 -12.29
CA SER A 26 30.44 -12.97 -11.59
C SER A 26 29.10 -12.22 -11.46
N ALA A 27 28.13 -12.63 -12.23
CA ALA A 27 26.74 -12.32 -11.97
C ALA A 27 26.46 -12.86 -10.57
N ALA A 28 26.52 -11.97 -9.55
CA ALA A 28 25.95 -12.27 -8.26
C ALA A 28 24.50 -12.63 -8.54
N GLY A 29 24.15 -13.93 -8.43
CA GLY A 29 22.84 -14.45 -8.75
C GLY A 29 21.81 -13.64 -8.00
N ALA A 30 20.88 -13.03 -8.72
CA ALA A 30 19.68 -12.49 -8.13
C ALA A 30 19.04 -13.66 -7.37
N ALA A 31 18.86 -13.50 -6.06
CA ALA A 31 18.16 -14.52 -5.29
C ALA A 31 16.81 -14.76 -5.98
N ASP A 32 16.52 -16.02 -6.35
CA ASP A 32 15.30 -16.39 -7.04
C ASP A 32 14.11 -15.96 -6.16
N PHE A 33 13.28 -15.06 -6.68
CA PHE A 33 12.08 -14.63 -5.98
C PHE A 33 11.05 -15.76 -6.00
N THR A 34 10.64 -16.20 -4.82
CA THR A 34 9.61 -17.23 -4.71
C THR A 34 8.22 -16.63 -4.88
N ILE A 35 7.50 -17.03 -5.93
CA ILE A 35 6.10 -16.66 -6.13
C ILE A 35 5.25 -17.26 -5.01
N LEU A 36 4.48 -16.43 -4.32
CA LEU A 36 3.59 -16.86 -3.24
C LEU A 36 2.17 -17.06 -3.76
N GLN A 37 1.91 -18.21 -4.40
CA GLN A 37 0.56 -18.63 -4.78
C GLN A 37 -0.32 -18.80 -3.52
N PRO A 38 -1.68 -18.74 -3.64
CA PRO A 38 -2.58 -19.00 -2.52
C PRO A 38 -2.24 -20.33 -1.80
N LEU A 39 -2.39 -20.35 -0.46
CA LEU A 39 -2.17 -21.59 0.33
C LEU A 39 -3.36 -22.55 0.29
N GLY A 40 -4.46 -22.12 -0.30
CA GLY A 40 -5.72 -22.83 -0.45
C GLY A 40 -6.79 -21.90 -1.02
N ASP A 41 -7.99 -22.42 -1.23
CA ASP A 41 -9.12 -21.72 -1.84
C ASP A 41 -10.17 -21.23 -0.82
N LYS A 42 -10.03 -21.60 0.46
CA LYS A 42 -10.98 -21.28 1.54
C LYS A 42 -10.29 -20.73 2.78
N PRO A 43 -10.98 -19.91 3.58
CA PRO A 43 -10.49 -19.51 4.90
C PRO A 43 -10.27 -20.74 5.79
N VAL A 44 -9.16 -20.76 6.52
CA VAL A 44 -8.78 -21.91 7.34
C VAL A 44 -8.04 -21.49 8.61
N ARG A 45 -8.26 -22.25 9.70
CA ARG A 45 -7.40 -22.19 10.89
C ARG A 45 -6.16 -23.03 10.65
N MET A 46 -5.00 -22.42 10.76
CA MET A 46 -3.70 -23.04 10.55
C MET A 46 -3.28 -23.88 11.78
N LYS A 47 -2.36 -24.84 11.59
CA LYS A 47 -1.87 -25.73 12.67
C LYS A 47 -1.23 -24.97 13.85
N ASN A 48 -0.66 -23.79 13.60
CA ASN A 48 -0.08 -22.91 14.62
C ASN A 48 -1.11 -22.05 15.37
N GLY A 49 -2.41 -22.24 15.10
CA GLY A 49 -3.51 -21.53 15.74
C GLY A 49 -3.86 -20.18 15.09
N SER A 50 -3.08 -19.69 14.12
CA SER A 50 -3.44 -18.51 13.31
C SER A 50 -4.48 -18.86 12.26
N TYR A 51 -4.97 -17.85 11.54
CA TYR A 51 -5.95 -18.01 10.46
C TYR A 51 -5.37 -17.54 9.14
N TYR A 52 -5.89 -18.09 8.04
CA TYR A 52 -5.56 -17.69 6.69
C TYR A 52 -6.83 -17.44 5.88
N VAL A 53 -6.84 -16.35 5.11
CA VAL A 53 -7.93 -15.97 4.18
C VAL A 53 -7.30 -15.77 2.80
N PRO A 54 -7.61 -16.61 1.82
CA PRO A 54 -7.22 -16.39 0.42
C PRO A 54 -8.08 -15.29 -0.22
N THR A 55 -7.61 -14.72 -1.33
CA THR A 55 -8.45 -13.93 -2.23
C THR A 55 -9.06 -14.86 -3.27
N THR A 56 -10.37 -15.08 -3.19
CA THR A 56 -11.13 -15.84 -4.18
C THR A 56 -12.41 -15.09 -4.53
N PRO A 57 -13.15 -15.46 -5.58
CA PRO A 57 -14.46 -14.85 -5.84
C PRO A 57 -15.44 -14.93 -4.66
N GLU A 58 -15.31 -15.94 -3.79
CA GLU A 58 -16.18 -16.15 -2.62
C GLU A 58 -15.71 -15.34 -1.40
N THR A 59 -14.44 -14.95 -1.34
CA THR A 59 -13.86 -14.23 -0.19
C THR A 59 -13.53 -12.77 -0.51
N ALA A 60 -13.81 -12.31 -1.72
CA ALA A 60 -13.53 -10.95 -2.15
C ALA A 60 -14.78 -10.22 -2.63
N ARG A 61 -14.68 -8.89 -2.61
CA ARG A 61 -15.55 -7.94 -3.31
C ARG A 61 -14.68 -7.18 -4.31
N TRP A 62 -15.23 -6.82 -5.44
CA TRP A 62 -14.50 -6.01 -6.39
C TRP A 62 -15.10 -4.60 -6.45
N GLY A 63 -14.30 -3.58 -6.14
CA GLY A 63 -14.66 -2.18 -6.21
C GLY A 63 -15.53 -1.63 -5.08
N SER A 64 -15.91 -2.46 -4.10
CA SER A 64 -16.75 -2.04 -2.98
C SER A 64 -16.22 -2.55 -1.63
N LEU A 65 -16.50 -1.77 -0.58
CA LEU A 65 -16.18 -2.14 0.79
C LEU A 65 -17.31 -2.94 1.45
N SER A 66 -17.01 -3.56 2.59
CA SER A 66 -18.02 -4.21 3.43
C SER A 66 -18.96 -3.18 4.07
N ASN A 67 -20.20 -3.55 4.28
CA ASN A 67 -21.27 -2.74 4.85
C ASN A 67 -22.06 -3.53 5.93
N THR A 68 -23.17 -2.96 6.43
CA THR A 68 -24.01 -3.59 7.48
C THR A 68 -24.58 -4.96 7.09
N ASP A 69 -24.80 -5.21 5.80
CA ASP A 69 -25.41 -6.43 5.30
C ASP A 69 -24.38 -7.49 4.87
N SER A 70 -23.08 -7.15 5.00
CA SER A 70 -21.97 -8.04 4.63
C SER A 70 -21.87 -9.24 5.55
N LYS A 71 -21.81 -10.43 4.97
CA LYS A 71 -21.57 -11.67 5.73
C LYS A 71 -20.07 -11.91 5.86
N PRO A 72 -19.58 -12.30 7.05
CA PRO A 72 -18.18 -12.62 7.23
C PRO A 72 -17.79 -13.91 6.49
N VAL A 73 -16.60 -13.92 5.90
CA VAL A 73 -16.00 -15.12 5.30
C VAL A 73 -15.28 -15.97 6.36
N LEU A 74 -14.97 -15.37 7.49
CA LEU A 74 -14.32 -15.99 8.64
C LEU A 74 -14.71 -15.24 9.92
N SER A 75 -14.88 -15.97 11.04
CA SER A 75 -15.12 -15.40 12.37
C SER A 75 -13.98 -15.83 13.30
N VAL A 76 -13.34 -14.87 13.98
CA VAL A 76 -12.19 -15.13 14.85
C VAL A 76 -12.32 -14.44 16.21
N PRO A 77 -11.76 -15.02 17.30
CA PRO A 77 -11.66 -14.32 18.58
C PRO A 77 -10.82 -13.04 18.49
N SER A 78 -11.13 -12.05 19.33
CA SER A 78 -10.28 -10.88 19.51
C SER A 78 -8.86 -11.28 19.94
N GLY A 79 -7.82 -10.64 19.37
CA GLY A 79 -6.41 -10.97 19.57
C GLY A 79 -5.87 -12.02 18.57
N SER A 80 -6.69 -12.54 17.68
CA SER A 80 -6.29 -13.53 16.69
C SER A 80 -5.28 -12.98 15.69
N VAL A 81 -4.36 -13.85 15.25
CA VAL A 81 -3.46 -13.59 14.12
C VAL A 81 -4.10 -14.11 12.84
N VAL A 82 -4.29 -13.24 11.87
CA VAL A 82 -4.91 -13.53 10.57
C VAL A 82 -3.97 -13.15 9.46
N THR A 83 -3.68 -14.08 8.55
CA THR A 83 -2.95 -13.82 7.30
C THR A 83 -3.97 -13.73 6.17
N ILE A 84 -3.93 -12.63 5.43
CA ILE A 84 -4.81 -12.35 4.30
C ILE A 84 -3.95 -12.20 3.05
N ASP A 85 -4.25 -12.95 2.00
CA ASP A 85 -3.71 -12.66 0.69
C ASP A 85 -4.48 -11.49 0.08
N THR A 86 -3.77 -10.55 -0.56
CA THR A 86 -4.36 -9.46 -1.32
C THR A 86 -3.83 -9.46 -2.74
N VAL A 87 -4.69 -9.13 -3.68
CA VAL A 87 -4.39 -9.08 -5.12
C VAL A 87 -4.40 -7.62 -5.57
N SER A 88 -3.35 -7.21 -6.27
CA SER A 88 -3.31 -5.93 -6.96
C SER A 88 -4.36 -5.91 -8.07
N HIS A 89 -5.01 -4.78 -8.25
CA HIS A 89 -5.97 -4.56 -9.33
C HIS A 89 -5.28 -4.40 -10.72
N GLU A 90 -3.98 -4.18 -10.75
CA GLU A 90 -3.25 -4.03 -12.01
C GLU A 90 -3.16 -5.36 -12.78
N GLY A 91 -3.44 -5.29 -14.08
CA GLY A 91 -3.50 -6.43 -14.98
C GLY A 91 -4.85 -7.15 -15.04
N ILE A 92 -5.80 -6.81 -14.14
CA ILE A 92 -7.13 -7.44 -14.12
C ILE A 92 -8.27 -6.48 -14.48
N LEU A 93 -8.01 -5.17 -14.58
CA LEU A 93 -9.02 -4.18 -14.94
C LEU A 93 -9.30 -4.18 -16.46
N GLU A 94 -10.46 -3.63 -16.83
CA GLU A 94 -10.90 -3.55 -18.24
C GLU A 94 -9.95 -2.72 -19.10
N ASP A 95 -9.41 -1.62 -18.57
CA ASP A 95 -8.44 -0.76 -19.25
C ASP A 95 -7.05 -1.40 -19.44
N GLN A 96 -6.89 -2.63 -18.99
CA GLN A 96 -5.70 -3.47 -19.16
C GLN A 96 -6.04 -4.82 -19.78
N GLY A 97 -7.26 -4.99 -20.30
CA GLY A 97 -7.70 -6.18 -21.05
C GLY A 97 -8.30 -7.29 -20.19
N LYS A 98 -8.43 -7.12 -18.86
CA LYS A 98 -9.05 -8.10 -17.94
C LYS A 98 -8.46 -9.53 -18.05
N ASP A 99 -7.22 -9.64 -18.50
CA ASP A 99 -6.45 -10.88 -18.62
C ASP A 99 -5.02 -10.69 -18.08
N PRO A 100 -4.76 -11.05 -16.83
CA PRO A 100 -3.46 -10.82 -16.21
C PRO A 100 -2.34 -11.63 -16.85
N VAL A 101 -2.65 -12.77 -17.50
CA VAL A 101 -1.64 -13.56 -18.21
C VAL A 101 -1.18 -12.83 -19.47
N LYS A 102 -2.12 -12.32 -20.25
CA LYS A 102 -1.84 -11.52 -21.45
C LYS A 102 -1.15 -10.21 -21.06
N TYR A 103 -1.68 -9.51 -20.04
CA TYR A 103 -1.15 -8.22 -19.59
C TYR A 103 0.30 -8.33 -19.10
N PHE A 104 0.61 -9.23 -18.17
CA PHE A 104 1.98 -9.37 -17.66
C PHE A 104 2.90 -10.09 -18.68
N GLY A 105 2.34 -10.90 -19.58
CA GLY A 105 3.08 -11.58 -20.65
C GLY A 105 3.80 -10.62 -21.60
N GLN A 106 3.26 -9.41 -21.84
CA GLN A 106 3.93 -8.37 -22.65
C GLN A 106 5.25 -7.85 -22.01
N TYR A 107 5.42 -8.06 -20.71
CA TYR A 107 6.64 -7.74 -19.97
C TYR A 107 7.54 -8.97 -19.71
N GLY A 108 7.26 -10.09 -20.36
CA GLY A 108 8.04 -11.33 -20.24
C GLY A 108 7.73 -12.17 -19.00
N ILE A 109 6.65 -11.88 -18.28
CA ILE A 109 6.19 -12.70 -17.15
C ILE A 109 5.48 -13.94 -17.72
N LYS A 110 5.93 -15.11 -17.27
CA LYS A 110 5.35 -16.37 -17.72
C LYS A 110 4.02 -16.66 -17.01
N PRO A 111 3.11 -17.45 -17.62
CA PRO A 111 1.79 -17.75 -17.03
C PRO A 111 1.83 -18.35 -15.61
N GLU A 112 2.85 -19.15 -15.29
CA GLU A 112 3.06 -19.75 -13.97
C GLU A 112 3.56 -18.73 -12.91
N GLN A 113 4.07 -17.57 -13.35
CA GLN A 113 4.51 -16.48 -12.50
C GLN A 113 3.38 -15.49 -12.18
N VAL A 114 2.23 -15.62 -12.85
CA VAL A 114 1.02 -14.85 -12.56
C VAL A 114 0.21 -15.56 -11.48
N LEU A 115 -0.26 -14.83 -10.50
CA LEU A 115 -1.01 -15.39 -9.37
C LEU A 115 -2.33 -16.03 -9.82
N ASN A 116 -2.62 -17.20 -9.26
CA ASN A 116 -3.84 -17.96 -9.60
C ASN A 116 -5.11 -17.24 -9.13
N ASP A 117 -5.07 -16.54 -8.00
CA ASP A 117 -6.18 -15.72 -7.53
C ASP A 117 -6.41 -14.48 -8.41
N ALA A 118 -5.38 -13.82 -8.94
CA ALA A 118 -5.55 -12.76 -9.92
C ALA A 118 -6.26 -13.25 -11.20
N LYS A 119 -5.87 -14.44 -11.70
CA LYS A 119 -6.54 -15.10 -12.82
C LYS A 119 -8.01 -15.42 -12.49
N ALA A 120 -8.25 -15.96 -11.29
CA ALA A 120 -9.59 -16.35 -10.83
C ALA A 120 -10.52 -15.14 -10.71
N ILE A 121 -10.06 -14.04 -10.10
CA ILE A 121 -10.82 -12.80 -9.98
C ILE A 121 -11.14 -12.22 -11.36
N ALA A 122 -10.15 -12.09 -12.24
CA ALA A 122 -10.35 -11.56 -13.60
C ALA A 122 -11.38 -12.35 -14.42
N ALA A 123 -11.36 -13.69 -14.28
CA ALA A 123 -12.28 -14.60 -14.98
C ALA A 123 -13.64 -14.78 -14.26
N SER A 124 -13.80 -14.23 -13.07
CA SER A 124 -15.01 -14.42 -12.25
C SER A 124 -16.20 -13.61 -12.76
N SER A 125 -17.38 -13.99 -12.26
CA SER A 125 -18.63 -13.23 -12.38
C SER A 125 -18.86 -12.25 -11.22
N LEU A 126 -17.81 -11.89 -10.46
CA LEU A 126 -17.92 -10.85 -9.44
C LEU A 126 -18.42 -9.56 -10.09
N GLU A 127 -19.46 -9.00 -9.48
CA GLU A 127 -20.02 -7.74 -9.94
C GLU A 127 -18.99 -6.62 -9.81
N HIS A 128 -18.68 -5.98 -10.93
CA HIS A 128 -17.78 -4.83 -11.01
C HIS A 128 -18.16 -3.96 -12.21
N ASP A 129 -18.56 -2.72 -11.92
CA ASP A 129 -18.76 -1.69 -12.93
C ASP A 129 -17.49 -0.82 -13.01
N PHE A 130 -16.71 -0.99 -14.07
CA PHE A 130 -15.41 -0.30 -14.24
C PHE A 130 -15.50 1.22 -14.13
N VAL A 131 -16.64 1.82 -14.44
CA VAL A 131 -16.85 3.28 -14.41
C VAL A 131 -17.28 3.77 -13.01
N LYS A 132 -18.15 3.01 -12.33
CA LYS A 132 -18.79 3.44 -11.07
C LYS A 132 -18.07 2.93 -9.84
N ASP A 133 -17.63 1.67 -9.88
CA ASP A 133 -16.98 1.03 -8.74
C ASP A 133 -15.51 1.46 -8.62
N GLY A 134 -14.88 1.19 -7.49
CA GLY A 134 -13.44 1.34 -7.32
C GLY A 134 -12.67 0.20 -8.00
N PRO A 135 -11.34 0.29 -8.12
CA PRO A 135 -10.54 -0.74 -8.76
C PRO A 135 -10.23 -1.94 -7.84
N HIS A 136 -10.32 -1.76 -6.53
CA HIS A 136 -9.70 -2.63 -5.54
C HIS A 136 -10.40 -3.98 -5.38
N VAL A 137 -9.62 -5.06 -5.29
CA VAL A 137 -10.08 -6.39 -4.88
C VAL A 137 -9.99 -6.47 -3.35
N VAL A 138 -11.14 -6.38 -2.68
CA VAL A 138 -11.25 -6.28 -1.22
C VAL A 138 -11.47 -7.66 -0.62
N THR A 139 -10.45 -8.22 0.03
CA THR A 139 -10.48 -9.56 0.65
C THR A 139 -11.05 -9.50 2.06
N GLY A 140 -12.07 -10.31 2.33
CA GLY A 140 -12.80 -10.34 3.59
C GLY A 140 -14.33 -10.29 3.37
N PRO A 141 -15.13 -9.89 4.39
CA PRO A 141 -14.66 -9.44 5.70
C PRO A 141 -14.43 -10.56 6.72
N VAL A 142 -13.54 -10.28 7.66
CA VAL A 142 -13.31 -11.11 8.84
C VAL A 142 -14.07 -10.52 10.03
N GLU A 143 -14.95 -11.31 10.63
CA GLU A 143 -15.63 -10.93 11.87
C GLU A 143 -14.70 -11.09 13.06
N ILE A 144 -14.63 -10.07 13.93
CA ILE A 144 -13.94 -10.16 15.21
C ILE A 144 -14.97 -10.32 16.31
N GLN A 145 -15.00 -11.49 16.92
CA GLN A 145 -15.99 -11.86 17.94
C GLN A 145 -15.99 -10.87 19.10
N GLY A 146 -17.18 -10.43 19.50
CA GLY A 146 -17.36 -9.49 20.59
C GLY A 146 -17.10 -8.02 20.26
N ALA A 147 -16.73 -7.68 19.02
CA ALA A 147 -16.67 -6.29 18.58
C ALA A 147 -18.06 -5.68 18.48
N LYS A 148 -18.22 -4.45 18.97
CA LYS A 148 -19.47 -3.69 18.92
C LYS A 148 -19.23 -2.32 18.29
N ALA A 149 -20.25 -1.76 17.67
CA ALA A 149 -20.21 -0.37 17.21
C ALA A 149 -19.82 0.55 18.38
N GLY A 150 -18.86 1.45 18.17
CA GLY A 150 -18.26 2.33 19.20
C GLY A 150 -16.97 1.79 19.84
N ASP A 151 -16.64 0.50 19.68
CA ASP A 151 -15.32 -0.04 20.01
C ASP A 151 -14.24 0.48 19.04
N VAL A 152 -13.00 0.10 19.28
CA VAL A 152 -11.87 0.35 18.36
C VAL A 152 -11.23 -0.99 17.99
N LEU A 153 -11.03 -1.23 16.70
CA LEU A 153 -10.22 -2.34 16.23
C LEU A 153 -8.77 -1.90 16.15
N MET A 154 -7.90 -2.52 16.93
CA MET A 154 -6.45 -2.38 16.85
C MET A 154 -5.91 -3.44 15.90
N VAL A 155 -5.27 -2.99 14.81
CA VAL A 155 -4.69 -3.83 13.76
C VAL A 155 -3.18 -3.66 13.80
N GLU A 156 -2.46 -4.69 14.24
CA GLU A 156 -0.99 -4.71 14.28
C GLU A 156 -0.44 -5.40 13.02
N MET A 157 0.47 -4.74 12.28
CA MET A 157 1.13 -5.27 11.07
C MET A 157 2.28 -6.18 11.45
N LEU A 158 2.06 -7.50 11.41
CA LEU A 158 3.06 -8.51 11.81
C LEU A 158 3.93 -8.99 10.65
N GLY A 159 3.42 -8.93 9.42
CA GLY A 159 4.15 -9.37 8.24
C GLY A 159 3.51 -8.87 6.95
N LEU A 160 4.33 -8.43 6.01
CA LEU A 160 3.92 -7.91 4.71
C LEU A 160 4.90 -8.45 3.66
N ARG A 161 4.50 -9.50 2.95
CA ARG A 161 5.37 -10.22 2.04
C ARG A 161 4.92 -10.03 0.59
N PRO A 162 5.74 -9.44 -0.29
CA PRO A 162 5.49 -9.46 -1.72
C PRO A 162 5.23 -10.88 -2.23
N ARG A 163 4.20 -11.04 -3.06
CA ARG A 163 3.81 -12.35 -3.62
C ARG A 163 4.38 -12.59 -5.01
N VAL A 164 4.75 -11.51 -5.71
CA VAL A 164 5.32 -11.52 -7.06
C VAL A 164 6.51 -10.55 -7.14
N PRO A 165 7.49 -10.78 -8.06
CA PRO A 165 8.66 -9.92 -8.20
C PRO A 165 8.42 -8.75 -9.17
N TYR A 166 7.20 -8.24 -9.24
CA TYR A 166 6.83 -7.12 -10.12
C TYR A 166 5.64 -6.35 -9.55
N GLY A 167 5.57 -5.09 -9.89
CA GLY A 167 4.44 -4.22 -9.66
C GLY A 167 4.20 -3.30 -10.86
N VAL A 168 3.17 -2.47 -10.78
CA VAL A 168 2.80 -1.54 -11.84
C VAL A 168 2.44 -0.21 -11.20
N ILE A 169 2.88 0.90 -11.82
CA ILE A 169 2.42 2.24 -11.51
C ILE A 169 1.57 2.70 -12.69
N SER A 170 0.32 3.06 -12.44
CA SER A 170 -0.59 3.48 -13.50
C SER A 170 -0.95 4.96 -13.38
N ASN A 171 -1.00 5.62 -14.54
CA ASN A 171 -1.53 6.95 -14.68
C ASN A 171 -2.69 6.91 -15.70
N ARG A 172 -3.87 7.33 -15.27
CA ARG A 172 -5.13 7.24 -16.02
C ARG A 172 -5.69 8.62 -16.29
N HIS A 173 -6.24 8.84 -17.49
CA HIS A 173 -6.82 10.11 -17.90
C HIS A 173 -7.91 10.61 -16.93
N GLY A 174 -7.85 11.91 -16.61
CA GLY A 174 -8.78 12.54 -15.66
C GLY A 174 -8.56 12.19 -14.19
N LYS A 175 -7.48 11.47 -13.87
CA LYS A 175 -7.12 11.03 -12.52
C LYS A 175 -5.68 11.44 -12.18
N GLY A 176 -5.19 11.10 -11.00
CA GLY A 176 -3.88 11.55 -10.55
C GLY A 176 -3.89 12.97 -9.99
N ALA A 177 -2.72 13.48 -9.61
CA ALA A 177 -2.55 14.85 -9.08
C ALA A 177 -2.62 15.93 -10.17
N LEU A 178 -2.41 15.56 -11.45
CA LEU A 178 -2.44 16.44 -12.61
C LEU A 178 -3.49 15.95 -13.63
N PRO A 179 -4.80 15.92 -13.24
CA PRO A 179 -5.85 15.46 -14.14
C PRO A 179 -5.99 16.42 -15.32
N GLY A 180 -5.94 15.91 -16.56
CA GLY A 180 -5.96 16.70 -17.78
C GLY A 180 -4.59 17.11 -18.32
N GLU A 181 -3.50 16.94 -17.56
CA GLU A 181 -2.12 17.13 -18.02
C GLU A 181 -1.41 15.78 -18.25
N PHE A 182 -1.68 14.79 -17.38
CA PHE A 182 -1.12 13.45 -17.47
C PHE A 182 -2.22 12.37 -17.48
N PRO A 183 -2.07 11.32 -18.32
CA PRO A 183 -1.04 11.13 -19.36
C PRO A 183 -1.03 12.24 -20.43
N GLU A 184 0.14 12.60 -20.97
CA GLU A 184 0.31 13.67 -21.97
C GLU A 184 -0.22 13.31 -23.37
N ASN A 185 -0.58 12.05 -23.60
CA ASN A 185 -1.12 11.58 -24.88
C ASN A 185 -2.61 11.95 -25.03
N LYS A 186 -3.19 11.65 -26.21
CA LYS A 186 -4.64 11.81 -26.43
C LYS A 186 -5.40 10.85 -25.51
N GLY A 187 -6.44 11.36 -24.86
CA GLY A 187 -7.28 10.60 -23.93
C GLY A 187 -8.03 9.43 -24.58
N PRO A 188 -8.93 8.78 -23.83
CA PRO A 188 -9.63 7.59 -24.30
C PRO A 188 -10.33 7.81 -25.63
N GLN A 189 -10.24 6.81 -26.52
CA GLN A 189 -10.87 6.82 -27.82
C GLN A 189 -12.21 6.07 -27.77
N PRO A 190 -13.16 6.38 -28.67
CA PRO A 190 -14.39 5.60 -28.78
C PRO A 190 -14.14 4.13 -29.03
N GLY A 191 -14.87 3.24 -28.35
CA GLY A 191 -14.69 1.80 -28.44
C GLY A 191 -13.67 1.22 -27.45
N ALA A 192 -13.15 2.02 -26.51
CA ALA A 192 -12.30 1.52 -25.44
C ALA A 192 -13.07 0.55 -24.54
N ASP A 193 -12.60 -0.67 -24.45
CA ASP A 193 -13.14 -1.76 -23.62
C ASP A 193 -12.04 -2.79 -23.29
N ALA A 194 -12.40 -3.90 -22.66
CA ALA A 194 -11.45 -4.95 -22.30
C ALA A 194 -10.86 -5.68 -23.53
N ALA A 195 -11.52 -5.67 -24.69
CA ALA A 195 -10.97 -6.23 -25.91
C ALA A 195 -9.98 -5.28 -26.60
N HIS A 196 -10.15 -3.97 -26.38
CA HIS A 196 -9.35 -2.90 -26.97
C HIS A 196 -8.81 -1.96 -25.87
N PRO A 197 -8.01 -2.47 -24.90
CA PRO A 197 -7.53 -1.69 -23.76
C PRO A 197 -6.58 -0.55 -24.15
N GLU A 198 -5.92 -0.66 -25.30
CA GLU A 198 -5.04 0.38 -25.85
C GLU A 198 -5.80 1.68 -26.15
N LEU A 199 -7.11 1.62 -26.40
CA LEU A 199 -7.94 2.76 -26.68
C LEU A 199 -8.23 3.61 -25.44
N TYR A 200 -8.00 3.10 -24.21
CA TYR A 200 -8.02 3.92 -23.01
C TYR A 200 -6.86 4.92 -22.96
N ALA A 201 -5.77 4.61 -23.68
CA ALA A 201 -4.57 5.45 -23.76
C ALA A 201 -3.93 5.76 -22.41
N ASN A 202 -4.17 4.95 -21.39
CA ASN A 202 -3.53 5.04 -20.07
C ASN A 202 -2.05 4.68 -20.16
N VAL A 203 -1.27 5.14 -19.18
CA VAL A 203 0.16 4.82 -19.08
C VAL A 203 0.40 3.96 -17.86
N SER A 204 0.88 2.73 -18.09
CA SER A 204 1.28 1.81 -17.02
C SER A 204 2.79 1.59 -17.07
N THR A 205 3.45 1.86 -15.96
CA THR A 205 4.89 1.66 -15.79
C THR A 205 5.12 0.33 -15.08
N PHE A 206 5.47 -0.70 -15.85
CA PHE A 206 5.87 -1.98 -15.26
C PHE A 206 7.17 -1.82 -14.46
N THR A 207 7.15 -2.27 -13.21
CA THR A 207 8.20 -2.07 -12.22
C THR A 207 8.70 -3.43 -11.71
N PRO A 208 9.75 -4.01 -12.31
CA PRO A 208 10.34 -5.24 -11.79
C PRO A 208 10.98 -5.01 -10.43
N ILE A 209 10.92 -6.04 -9.57
CA ILE A 209 11.51 -6.02 -8.23
C ILE A 209 12.84 -6.77 -8.27
N ARG A 210 13.90 -6.12 -7.77
CA ARG A 210 15.24 -6.71 -7.73
C ARG A 210 15.88 -6.57 -6.34
N GLN A 211 16.66 -7.57 -5.95
CA GLN A 211 17.50 -7.48 -4.76
C GLN A 211 18.88 -6.91 -5.14
N ILE A 212 19.29 -5.85 -4.48
CA ILE A 212 20.57 -5.18 -4.70
C ILE A 212 21.21 -4.95 -3.32
N GLY A 213 22.40 -5.52 -3.11
CA GLY A 213 23.09 -5.39 -1.82
C GLY A 213 22.29 -5.89 -0.62
N GLY A 214 21.49 -6.96 -0.80
CA GLY A 214 20.65 -7.55 0.25
C GLY A 214 19.31 -6.82 0.48
N ARG A 215 19.04 -5.70 -0.18
CA ARG A 215 17.78 -4.93 -0.08
C ARG A 215 16.96 -5.07 -1.36
N TRP A 216 15.64 -5.04 -1.22
CA TRP A 216 14.71 -5.13 -2.35
C TRP A 216 14.32 -3.73 -2.84
N TYR A 217 14.27 -3.58 -4.16
CA TYR A 217 13.94 -2.32 -4.85
C TYR A 217 12.98 -2.57 -5.98
N GLY A 218 12.02 -1.66 -6.15
CA GLY A 218 11.30 -1.46 -7.40
C GLY A 218 12.16 -0.66 -8.36
N ILE A 219 12.19 -1.08 -9.63
CA ILE A 219 13.07 -0.50 -10.65
C ILE A 219 12.23 0.20 -11.69
N ILE A 220 12.32 1.52 -11.76
CA ILE A 220 11.77 2.33 -12.84
C ILE A 220 12.89 2.65 -13.81
N LYS A 221 12.68 2.38 -15.09
CA LYS A 221 13.65 2.66 -16.14
C LYS A 221 13.01 3.46 -17.26
N ASP A 222 13.63 4.57 -17.62
CA ASP A 222 13.17 5.39 -18.74
C ASP A 222 13.70 4.88 -20.10
N LYS A 223 13.27 5.53 -21.18
CA LYS A 223 13.68 5.20 -22.54
C LYS A 223 15.17 5.46 -22.82
N SER A 224 15.82 6.32 -22.05
CA SER A 224 17.26 6.62 -22.15
C SER A 224 18.13 5.56 -21.47
N GLY A 225 17.48 4.70 -20.65
CA GLY A 225 18.15 3.70 -19.84
C GLY A 225 18.50 4.18 -18.42
N LEU A 226 18.12 5.41 -18.05
CA LEU A 226 18.24 5.89 -16.67
C LEU A 226 17.36 5.02 -15.74
N GLU A 227 17.97 4.53 -14.67
CA GLU A 227 17.33 3.62 -13.70
C GLU A 227 17.15 4.31 -12.35
N ALA A 228 15.92 4.43 -11.89
CA ALA A 228 15.58 4.80 -10.53
C ALA A 228 15.30 3.54 -9.69
N ARG A 229 15.87 3.50 -8.47
CA ARG A 229 15.76 2.38 -7.52
C ARG A 229 14.99 2.82 -6.30
N ILE A 230 13.78 2.30 -6.13
CA ILE A 230 12.87 2.66 -5.04
C ILE A 230 12.92 1.54 -4.00
N PRO A 231 13.43 1.79 -2.77
CA PRO A 231 13.44 0.78 -1.72
C PRO A 231 12.02 0.29 -1.43
N LEU A 232 11.81 -1.01 -1.35
CA LEU A 232 10.51 -1.55 -0.97
C LEU A 232 10.22 -1.24 0.50
N ARG A 233 9.00 -0.76 0.74
CA ARG A 233 8.36 -0.59 2.04
C ARG A 233 6.90 -1.02 1.91
N PRO A 234 6.63 -2.34 1.87
CA PRO A 234 5.30 -2.86 1.59
C PRO A 234 4.29 -2.48 2.66
N PHE A 235 3.06 -2.18 2.22
CA PHE A 235 1.90 -1.95 3.08
C PHE A 235 0.60 -2.20 2.29
N ASN A 236 -0.54 -2.27 2.98
CA ASN A 236 -1.84 -2.25 2.32
C ASN A 236 -2.37 -0.82 2.35
N GLY A 237 -2.64 -0.23 1.20
CA GLY A 237 -3.28 1.09 1.05
C GLY A 237 -4.67 1.08 1.66
N THR A 238 -5.38 -0.03 1.47
CA THR A 238 -6.74 -0.23 1.99
C THR A 238 -6.77 -1.24 3.12
N LEU A 239 -7.04 -0.77 4.34
CA LEU A 239 -7.36 -1.56 5.53
C LEU A 239 -8.57 -0.93 6.21
N GLY A 240 -9.61 -1.70 6.52
CA GLY A 240 -10.79 -1.09 7.12
C GLY A 240 -11.76 -2.07 7.77
N VAL A 241 -12.82 -1.49 8.31
CA VAL A 241 -13.97 -2.19 8.88
C VAL A 241 -15.25 -1.86 8.10
N ALA A 242 -16.31 -2.65 8.25
CA ALA A 242 -17.56 -2.40 7.56
C ALA A 242 -18.10 -0.99 7.80
N VAL A 243 -18.59 -0.37 6.73
CA VAL A 243 -19.23 0.94 6.76
C VAL A 243 -20.65 0.81 7.26
N ASN A 244 -21.07 1.70 8.16
CA ASN A 244 -22.44 1.70 8.68
C ASN A 244 -23.42 2.28 7.65
N THR A 245 -23.68 1.53 6.60
CA THR A 245 -24.64 1.83 5.54
C THR A 245 -25.17 0.53 4.94
N ARG A 246 -26.33 0.57 4.28
CA ARG A 246 -26.83 -0.51 3.42
C ARG A 246 -26.47 -0.33 1.96
N ASP A 247 -26.07 0.88 1.57
CA ASP A 247 -25.59 1.14 0.22
C ASP A 247 -24.30 0.34 -0.05
N LYS A 248 -23.92 0.23 -1.32
CA LYS A 248 -22.67 -0.36 -1.78
C LYS A 248 -21.55 0.71 -1.65
N PRO A 249 -20.73 0.70 -0.57
CA PRO A 249 -19.70 1.74 -0.41
C PRO A 249 -18.58 1.53 -1.43
N ASN A 250 -18.20 2.58 -2.13
CA ASN A 250 -17.12 2.55 -3.10
C ASN A 250 -15.77 2.35 -2.40
N SER A 251 -14.86 1.59 -3.00
CA SER A 251 -13.57 1.27 -2.38
C SER A 251 -12.53 2.39 -2.48
N ILE A 252 -12.77 3.44 -3.30
CA ILE A 252 -11.80 4.52 -3.51
C ILE A 252 -11.69 5.45 -2.29
N PRO A 253 -12.74 6.10 -1.76
CA PRO A 253 -12.56 7.10 -0.72
C PRO A 253 -12.29 6.45 0.66
N PRO A 254 -11.28 6.95 1.41
CA PRO A 254 -11.15 6.64 2.82
C PRO A 254 -12.20 7.38 3.66
N GLY A 255 -12.38 6.92 4.92
CA GLY A 255 -13.31 7.53 5.86
C GLY A 255 -13.03 7.13 7.31
N ALA A 256 -14.00 7.37 8.20
CA ALA A 256 -13.91 6.98 9.60
C ALA A 256 -13.72 5.45 9.78
N TYR A 257 -14.15 4.66 8.82
CA TYR A 257 -13.95 3.21 8.74
C TYR A 257 -12.53 2.81 8.30
N ALA A 258 -11.62 3.74 8.15
CA ALA A 258 -10.32 3.67 7.49
C ALA A 258 -10.49 3.48 5.96
N GLY A 259 -10.44 2.26 5.43
CA GLY A 259 -10.49 2.05 3.97
C GLY A 259 -9.19 2.46 3.31
N ASN A 260 -9.28 3.16 2.20
CA ASN A 260 -8.15 3.55 1.34
C ASN A 260 -7.38 4.77 1.89
N LEU A 261 -6.67 4.55 3.00
CA LEU A 261 -5.93 5.61 3.69
C LEU A 261 -4.62 5.98 3.01
N ASP A 262 -3.97 5.01 2.37
CA ASP A 262 -2.67 5.14 1.71
C ASP A 262 -1.58 5.71 2.61
N ILE A 263 -1.56 5.24 3.85
CA ILE A 263 -0.54 5.62 4.83
C ILE A 263 0.67 4.71 4.66
N ASN A 264 1.69 5.17 3.97
CA ASN A 264 2.87 4.39 3.65
C ASN A 264 3.74 4.03 4.89
N ASP A 265 3.42 4.60 6.07
CA ASP A 265 4.01 4.25 7.37
C ASP A 265 3.41 2.99 8.01
N LEU A 266 2.32 2.43 7.44
CA LEU A 266 1.70 1.20 7.91
C LEU A 266 2.48 -0.07 7.52
N ALA A 267 3.80 0.01 7.58
CA ALA A 267 4.72 -1.11 7.38
C ALA A 267 4.74 -2.07 8.59
N VAL A 268 5.49 -3.17 8.49
CA VAL A 268 5.64 -4.13 9.59
C VAL A 268 6.11 -3.44 10.87
N GLY A 269 5.45 -3.74 11.99
CA GLY A 269 5.69 -3.15 13.31
C GLY A 269 4.88 -1.90 13.60
N SER A 270 4.05 -1.43 12.65
CA SER A 270 3.07 -0.38 12.89
C SER A 270 1.74 -0.92 13.39
N THR A 271 0.86 -0.02 13.84
CA THR A 271 -0.49 -0.32 14.33
C THR A 271 -1.47 0.71 13.77
N LEU A 272 -2.62 0.22 13.30
CA LEU A 272 -3.75 1.06 12.89
C LEU A 272 -4.91 0.84 13.89
N TYR A 273 -5.50 1.92 14.37
CA TYR A 273 -6.68 1.94 15.24
C TYR A 273 -7.87 2.44 14.43
N ILE A 274 -8.89 1.61 14.30
CA ILE A 274 -10.05 1.89 13.45
C ILE A 274 -11.32 1.95 14.31
N PRO A 275 -12.10 3.05 14.28
CA PRO A 275 -13.42 3.11 14.92
C PRO A 275 -14.36 2.05 14.34
N VAL A 276 -14.86 1.15 15.18
CA VAL A 276 -15.80 0.12 14.76
C VAL A 276 -17.17 0.75 14.56
N GLN A 277 -17.76 0.59 13.38
CA GLN A 277 -19.06 1.15 13.02
C GLN A 277 -20.19 0.12 13.01
N VAL A 278 -19.84 -1.16 12.86
CA VAL A 278 -20.79 -2.28 12.74
C VAL A 278 -20.36 -3.39 13.68
N ASP A 279 -21.31 -4.07 14.31
CA ASP A 279 -21.03 -5.23 15.17
C ASP A 279 -20.22 -6.27 14.41
N GLY A 280 -19.24 -6.87 15.09
CA GLY A 280 -18.29 -7.79 14.48
C GLY A 280 -17.11 -7.09 13.79
N ALA A 281 -17.06 -5.73 13.72
CA ALA A 281 -16.11 -4.92 12.98
C ALA A 281 -16.08 -5.23 11.48
N LEU A 282 -16.04 -6.50 11.08
CA LEU A 282 -16.00 -6.97 9.69
C LEU A 282 -14.77 -6.39 8.94
N PHE A 283 -13.58 -6.75 9.42
CA PHE A 283 -12.30 -6.29 8.91
C PHE A 283 -12.00 -6.81 7.51
N TYR A 284 -11.43 -5.96 6.66
CA TYR A 284 -10.97 -6.31 5.31
C TYR A 284 -9.60 -5.71 5.00
N ALA A 285 -8.92 -6.29 4.02
CA ALA A 285 -7.66 -5.80 3.46
C ALA A 285 -7.70 -5.82 1.93
N ALA A 286 -7.11 -4.80 1.31
CA ALA A 286 -7.02 -4.66 -0.14
C ALA A 286 -5.82 -3.79 -0.52
N ASP A 287 -5.68 -3.49 -1.80
CA ASP A 287 -4.80 -2.47 -2.34
C ASP A 287 -3.36 -2.61 -1.85
N PRO A 288 -2.70 -3.70 -2.25
CA PRO A 288 -1.37 -4.01 -1.77
C PRO A 288 -0.30 -3.22 -2.54
N HIS A 289 0.50 -2.44 -1.81
CA HIS A 289 1.57 -1.61 -2.33
C HIS A 289 2.96 -2.14 -1.95
N PHE A 290 3.90 -2.10 -2.88
CA PHE A 290 5.31 -2.39 -2.59
C PHE A 290 6.09 -1.17 -2.12
N ALA A 291 5.73 0.01 -2.61
CA ALA A 291 6.21 1.30 -2.15
C ALA A 291 5.32 2.42 -2.70
N GLN A 292 5.19 3.48 -1.91
CA GLN A 292 4.47 4.70 -2.28
C GLN A 292 5.21 5.91 -1.73
N GLY A 293 5.30 6.97 -2.51
CA GLY A 293 5.67 8.31 -2.03
C GLY A 293 4.44 9.04 -1.49
N ASP A 294 4.64 9.96 -0.55
CA ASP A 294 3.57 10.81 -0.05
C ASP A 294 2.91 11.57 -1.21
N GLY A 295 1.58 11.62 -1.20
CA GLY A 295 0.77 12.24 -2.23
C GLY A 295 0.24 11.31 -3.32
N GLU A 296 0.86 10.14 -3.57
CA GLU A 296 0.44 9.15 -4.57
C GLU A 296 0.09 9.75 -5.94
N VAL A 297 0.94 10.64 -6.41
CA VAL A 297 0.63 11.64 -7.45
C VAL A 297 0.27 11.07 -8.81
N ALA A 298 0.70 9.86 -9.15
CA ALA A 298 0.39 9.23 -10.43
C ALA A 298 -1.05 8.69 -10.53
N LEU A 299 -1.69 8.40 -9.43
CA LEU A 299 -2.95 7.71 -9.17
C LEU A 299 -2.75 6.39 -8.42
N THR A 300 -1.65 5.70 -8.63
CA THR A 300 -1.31 4.45 -7.94
C THR A 300 0.10 4.49 -7.41
N ALA A 301 0.37 3.66 -6.41
CA ALA A 301 1.69 3.32 -5.90
C ALA A 301 2.43 2.35 -6.86
N ILE A 302 3.49 1.69 -6.40
CA ILE A 302 3.95 0.44 -7.01
C ILE A 302 2.98 -0.66 -6.55
N GLU A 303 1.93 -0.86 -7.35
CA GLU A 303 0.90 -1.86 -7.10
C GLU A 303 1.47 -3.26 -7.21
N GLY A 304 1.37 -4.05 -6.16
CA GLY A 304 1.90 -5.41 -6.19
C GLY A 304 1.34 -6.27 -5.06
N SER A 305 0.84 -7.45 -5.39
CA SER A 305 0.12 -8.34 -4.48
C SER A 305 0.93 -8.74 -3.24
N LEU A 306 0.28 -8.73 -2.07
CA LEU A 306 0.88 -9.03 -0.77
C LEU A 306 0.22 -10.22 -0.07
N ARG A 307 1.00 -10.90 0.74
CA ARG A 307 0.54 -11.77 1.83
C ARG A 307 0.76 -11.02 3.13
N SER A 308 -0.31 -10.55 3.73
CA SER A 308 -0.30 -9.65 4.88
C SER A 308 -0.76 -10.38 6.14
N THR A 309 -0.02 -10.24 7.24
CA THR A 309 -0.34 -10.89 8.51
C THR A 309 -0.61 -9.82 9.56
N PHE A 310 -1.78 -9.90 10.17
CA PHE A 310 -2.29 -8.94 11.14
C PHE A 310 -2.59 -9.62 12.47
N ARG A 311 -2.45 -8.89 13.61
CA ARG A 311 -3.17 -9.23 14.83
C ARG A 311 -4.34 -8.28 14.97
N LEU A 312 -5.53 -8.83 15.18
CA LEU A 312 -6.81 -8.12 15.23
C LEU A 312 -7.35 -8.12 16.66
N THR A 313 -7.29 -7.00 17.35
CA THR A 313 -7.68 -6.89 18.77
C THR A 313 -8.76 -5.83 18.95
N VAL A 314 -9.88 -6.20 19.58
CA VAL A 314 -10.94 -5.25 19.96
C VAL A 314 -10.55 -4.53 21.25
N LEU A 315 -10.55 -3.21 21.23
CA LEU A 315 -10.37 -2.36 22.39
C LEU A 315 -11.72 -1.75 22.79
N LYS A 316 -12.10 -2.03 24.05
CA LYS A 316 -13.31 -1.45 24.64
C LYS A 316 -13.04 -0.03 25.14
N SER A 317 -14.10 0.77 25.32
CA SER A 317 -13.96 2.08 25.95
C SER A 317 -13.24 1.98 27.29
N GLY A 318 -12.25 2.86 27.50
CA GLY A 318 -11.39 2.84 28.71
C GLY A 318 -10.19 1.89 28.64
N ASP A 319 -10.00 1.13 27.57
CA ASP A 319 -8.78 0.33 27.41
C ASP A 319 -7.53 1.23 27.36
N PRO A 320 -6.50 0.96 28.19
CA PRO A 320 -5.30 1.83 28.28
C PRO A 320 -4.45 1.86 27.00
N ARG A 321 -4.70 0.97 26.05
CA ARG A 321 -4.03 0.94 24.74
C ARG A 321 -4.63 1.91 23.74
N LEU A 322 -5.83 2.46 24.02
CA LEU A 322 -6.47 3.44 23.14
C LEU A 322 -5.58 4.68 22.97
N PRO A 323 -5.35 5.14 21.74
CA PRO A 323 -4.57 6.34 21.49
C PRO A 323 -5.34 7.61 21.89
N MET A 324 -6.67 7.58 21.78
CA MET A 324 -7.58 8.70 22.01
C MET A 324 -8.81 8.28 22.80
N LYS A 325 -9.57 9.26 23.28
CA LYS A 325 -10.88 9.02 23.91
C LYS A 325 -11.86 8.44 22.89
N THR A 326 -12.67 7.48 23.32
CA THR A 326 -13.77 6.91 22.52
C THR A 326 -15.07 7.71 22.72
N PRO A 327 -15.97 7.78 21.70
CA PRO A 327 -15.76 7.23 20.37
C PRO A 327 -14.71 8.05 19.59
N MET A 328 -13.79 7.35 18.91
CA MET A 328 -12.85 7.99 18.00
C MET A 328 -13.58 8.49 16.74
N LYS A 329 -13.19 9.68 16.25
CA LYS A 329 -13.79 10.26 15.06
C LYS A 329 -13.16 9.70 13.78
N ASN A 330 -11.83 9.62 13.76
CA ASN A 330 -11.03 9.18 12.63
C ASN A 330 -10.16 7.99 13.02
N PRO A 331 -9.63 7.24 12.06
CA PRO A 331 -8.53 6.31 12.28
C PRO A 331 -7.31 7.01 12.88
N PHE A 332 -6.47 6.23 13.54
CA PHE A 332 -5.22 6.68 14.13
C PHE A 332 -4.15 5.63 13.84
N ALA A 333 -2.98 6.04 13.36
CA ALA A 333 -1.87 5.14 13.14
C ALA A 333 -0.74 5.36 14.17
N GLU A 334 0.08 4.35 14.37
CA GLU A 334 1.22 4.37 15.26
C GLU A 334 2.35 3.52 14.71
N THR A 335 3.57 4.06 14.75
CA THR A 335 4.79 3.30 14.48
C THR A 335 5.66 3.24 15.75
N PRO A 336 6.74 2.47 15.77
CA PRO A 336 7.69 2.55 16.90
C PRO A 336 8.20 3.98 17.17
N GLN A 337 8.26 4.85 16.14
CA GLN A 337 8.82 6.21 16.23
C GLN A 337 7.79 7.31 16.33
N TYR A 338 6.56 7.10 15.82
CA TYR A 338 5.56 8.16 15.65
C TYR A 338 4.19 7.76 16.19
N TRP A 339 3.45 8.75 16.70
CA TRP A 339 2.00 8.75 16.76
C TRP A 339 1.47 9.53 15.57
N ILE A 340 0.44 9.01 14.91
CA ILE A 340 0.00 9.49 13.60
C ILE A 340 -1.53 9.73 13.61
N PRO A 341 -1.99 10.86 14.15
CA PRO A 341 -3.37 11.33 13.95
C PRO A 341 -3.64 11.59 12.47
N VAL A 342 -4.83 11.21 11.99
CA VAL A 342 -5.22 11.28 10.58
C VAL A 342 -6.35 12.29 10.39
N GLY A 343 -6.21 13.18 9.41
CA GLY A 343 -7.24 14.08 8.94
C GLY A 343 -7.70 13.70 7.53
N LEU A 344 -9.00 13.67 7.30
CA LEU A 344 -9.63 13.24 6.05
C LEU A 344 -10.65 14.26 5.57
N HIS A 345 -10.54 14.72 4.31
CA HIS A 345 -11.53 15.60 3.69
C HIS A 345 -11.38 15.64 2.16
N THR A 346 -12.44 16.00 1.45
CA THR A 346 -12.40 16.20 -0.01
C THR A 346 -11.54 17.38 -0.44
N ASP A 347 -11.41 18.40 0.42
CA ASP A 347 -10.50 19.53 0.27
C ASP A 347 -9.24 19.30 1.13
N LEU A 348 -8.05 19.47 0.52
CA LEU A 348 -6.76 19.20 1.17
C LEU A 348 -6.49 20.15 2.36
N ASN A 349 -6.92 21.43 2.26
CA ASN A 349 -6.74 22.37 3.37
C ASN A 349 -7.63 21.99 4.57
N GLU A 350 -8.84 21.49 4.32
CA GLU A 350 -9.71 20.99 5.39
C GLU A 350 -9.19 19.67 5.96
N ALA A 351 -8.57 18.78 5.15
CA ALA A 351 -7.89 17.59 5.66
C ALA A 351 -6.72 17.97 6.60
N MET A 352 -5.92 18.98 6.23
CA MET A 352 -4.86 19.54 7.08
C MET A 352 -5.41 20.09 8.39
N LYS A 353 -6.53 20.85 8.35
CA LYS A 353 -7.19 21.36 9.56
C LYS A 353 -7.73 20.22 10.43
N ASP A 354 -8.28 19.16 9.84
CA ASP A 354 -8.77 18.01 10.59
C ASP A 354 -7.62 17.26 11.26
N ALA A 355 -6.52 16.97 10.55
CA ALA A 355 -5.31 16.37 11.12
C ALA A 355 -4.76 17.20 12.31
N THR A 356 -4.74 18.54 12.18
CA THR A 356 -4.32 19.44 13.25
C THR A 356 -5.23 19.34 14.47
N ARG A 357 -6.56 19.32 14.27
CA ARG A 357 -7.53 19.17 15.39
C ARG A 357 -7.35 17.83 16.11
N GLN A 358 -7.25 16.72 15.34
CA GLN A 358 -7.03 15.38 15.89
C GLN A 358 -5.71 15.32 16.68
N SER A 359 -4.67 16.00 16.20
CA SER A 359 -3.35 16.05 16.87
C SER A 359 -3.40 16.83 18.19
N ILE A 360 -4.10 17.96 18.25
CA ILE A 360 -4.32 18.72 19.49
C ILE A 360 -5.11 17.87 20.50
N GLU A 361 -6.18 17.22 20.05
CA GLU A 361 -6.99 16.34 20.91
C GLU A 361 -6.16 15.16 21.44
N PHE A 362 -5.33 14.53 20.59
CA PHE A 362 -4.42 13.48 21.00
C PHE A 362 -3.44 13.94 22.08
N LEU A 363 -2.74 15.07 21.86
CA LEU A 363 -1.76 15.61 22.82
C LEU A 363 -2.41 16.00 24.16
N SER A 364 -3.59 16.60 24.11
CA SER A 364 -4.35 16.94 25.30
C SER A 364 -4.80 15.69 26.06
N TYR A 365 -5.31 14.68 25.37
CA TYR A 365 -5.75 13.41 25.98
C TYR A 365 -4.58 12.61 26.55
N LYS A 366 -3.52 12.46 25.76
CA LYS A 366 -2.40 11.57 26.10
C LYS A 366 -1.50 12.15 27.19
N PHE A 367 -1.27 13.45 27.17
CA PHE A 367 -0.27 14.12 28.01
C PHE A 367 -0.86 15.17 28.95
N GLY A 368 -2.14 15.52 28.83
CA GLY A 368 -2.76 16.62 29.56
C GLY A 368 -2.27 18.00 29.12
N MET A 369 -1.71 18.08 27.89
CA MET A 369 -1.18 19.32 27.32
C MET A 369 -2.34 20.28 27.04
N ASP A 370 -2.21 21.55 27.41
CA ASP A 370 -3.20 22.57 27.04
C ASP A 370 -3.15 22.81 25.52
N ARG A 371 -4.28 23.23 24.95
CA ARG A 371 -4.48 23.33 23.51
C ARG A 371 -3.53 24.31 22.82
N ALA A 372 -3.16 25.42 23.49
CA ALA A 372 -2.25 26.42 22.93
C ALA A 372 -0.83 25.88 22.86
N THR A 373 -0.37 25.21 23.91
CA THR A 373 0.93 24.53 23.95
C THR A 373 0.97 23.37 22.94
N ALA A 374 -0.12 22.59 22.81
CA ALA A 374 -0.22 21.54 21.80
C ALA A 374 -0.08 22.10 20.39
N MET A 375 -0.76 23.22 20.07
CA MET A 375 -0.65 23.89 18.77
C MET A 375 0.76 24.41 18.51
N ALA A 376 1.41 25.01 19.53
CA ALA A 376 2.80 25.48 19.41
C ALA A 376 3.78 24.31 19.15
N TYR A 377 3.63 23.19 19.88
CA TYR A 377 4.43 21.98 19.64
C TYR A 377 4.23 21.45 18.21
N LEU A 378 2.99 21.32 17.73
CA LEU A 378 2.72 20.83 16.39
C LEU A 378 3.38 21.69 15.31
N SER A 379 3.40 23.01 15.51
CA SER A 379 4.04 23.95 14.58
C SER A 379 5.57 23.81 14.53
N ALA A 380 6.19 23.44 15.64
CA ALA A 380 7.65 23.37 15.75
C ALA A 380 8.21 21.94 15.62
N GLY A 381 7.42 20.94 16.00
CA GLY A 381 7.90 19.59 16.25
C GLY A 381 7.25 18.48 15.42
N ALA A 382 6.11 18.69 14.78
CA ALA A 382 5.44 17.68 13.99
C ALA A 382 5.48 18.00 12.50
N ASP A 383 5.74 16.98 11.67
CA ASP A 383 5.62 17.08 10.22
C ASP A 383 4.20 16.65 9.82
N PHE A 384 3.62 17.30 8.81
CA PHE A 384 2.33 16.92 8.25
C PHE A 384 2.55 16.40 6.82
N GLN A 385 2.21 15.16 6.58
CA GLN A 385 2.39 14.47 5.31
C GLN A 385 1.04 14.29 4.63
N VAL A 386 0.99 14.53 3.32
CA VAL A 386 -0.17 14.21 2.48
C VAL A 386 -0.07 12.76 2.07
N THR A 387 -0.99 11.89 2.51
CA THR A 387 -0.93 10.47 2.19
C THR A 387 -1.19 10.22 0.72
N GLN A 388 -2.30 10.77 0.22
CA GLN A 388 -2.69 10.76 -1.20
C GLN A 388 -3.61 11.96 -1.53
N VAL A 389 -3.68 12.33 -2.82
CA VAL A 389 -4.53 13.40 -3.34
C VAL A 389 -5.51 12.92 -4.43
N VAL A 390 -5.60 11.61 -4.65
CA VAL A 390 -6.20 10.99 -5.84
C VAL A 390 -7.52 10.25 -5.56
N ASP A 391 -7.89 10.01 -4.30
CA ASP A 391 -9.00 9.13 -3.89
C ASP A 391 -10.28 9.86 -3.50
N ARG A 392 -10.57 10.99 -4.12
CA ARG A 392 -11.75 11.83 -3.83
C ARG A 392 -11.68 12.49 -2.44
N VAL A 393 -11.49 11.70 -1.38
CA VAL A 393 -11.19 12.16 -0.03
C VAL A 393 -9.67 12.09 0.17
N LYS A 394 -9.04 13.21 0.46
CA LYS A 394 -7.60 13.33 0.66
C LYS A 394 -7.24 13.06 2.11
N GLY A 395 -6.03 12.52 2.34
CA GLY A 395 -5.52 12.22 3.66
C GLY A 395 -4.33 13.10 4.04
N VAL A 396 -4.30 13.53 5.29
CA VAL A 396 -3.14 14.21 5.90
C VAL A 396 -2.81 13.53 7.23
N ASN A 397 -1.55 13.17 7.39
CA ASN A 397 -1.01 12.57 8.61
C ASN A 397 -0.19 13.58 9.39
N ALA A 398 -0.38 13.65 10.72
CA ALA A 398 0.54 14.38 11.60
C ALA A 398 1.55 13.39 12.18
N MET A 399 2.84 13.60 11.92
CA MET A 399 3.94 12.76 12.38
C MET A 399 4.50 13.27 13.71
N ILE A 400 3.90 12.86 14.83
CA ILE A 400 4.28 13.26 16.17
C ILE A 400 5.36 12.33 16.71
N ARG A 401 6.60 12.83 16.86
CA ARG A 401 7.74 12.00 17.28
C ARG A 401 7.63 11.59 18.76
N LYS A 402 7.74 10.30 19.02
CA LYS A 402 7.71 9.74 20.38
C LYS A 402 8.91 10.16 21.21
N SER A 403 10.06 10.38 20.59
CA SER A 403 11.28 10.85 21.24
C SER A 403 11.16 12.25 21.86
N ASP A 404 10.24 13.08 21.35
CA ASP A 404 10.02 14.42 21.87
C ASP A 404 9.31 14.41 23.26
N PHE A 405 8.85 13.24 23.71
CA PHE A 405 8.12 13.04 24.97
C PHE A 405 8.85 12.03 25.89
N PRO A 406 10.07 12.32 26.36
CA PRO A 406 10.91 11.36 27.10
C PRO A 406 10.29 10.87 28.43
N GLY A 407 9.31 11.59 28.97
CA GLY A 407 8.58 11.21 30.19
C GLY A 407 7.41 10.25 29.95
N ALA A 408 6.97 10.07 28.69
CA ALA A 408 5.79 9.26 28.37
C ALA A 408 6.00 7.75 28.63
N ALA A 409 7.23 7.26 28.47
CA ALA A 409 7.57 5.87 28.71
C ALA A 409 7.50 5.44 30.19
N LYS A 410 7.62 6.38 31.13
CA LYS A 410 7.66 6.10 32.59
C LYS A 410 6.28 5.96 33.24
N LYS A 411 5.19 6.37 32.58
CA LYS A 411 3.81 6.26 33.14
C LYS A 411 3.15 4.89 32.93
N LYS A 412 3.74 3.98 32.18
CA LYS A 412 3.22 2.62 31.93
C LYS A 412 3.57 1.58 33.03
N SER A 413 4.33 1.96 34.07
CA SER A 413 4.81 1.03 35.11
C SER A 413 4.31 1.39 36.53
N LYS A 414 3.06 1.87 36.66
CA LYS A 414 2.39 1.96 37.98
C LYS A 414 1.02 1.29 37.92
#